data_f755d2927c4d084c9186154c15f6ce0f
#
_entry.id   f755d2927c4d084c9186154c15f6ce0f
#
_cell.length_a   1.000
_cell.length_b   1.000
_cell.length_c   1.000
_cell.angle_alpha   90.00
_cell.angle_beta   90.00
_cell.angle_gamma   90.00
#
_symmetry.space_group_name_H-M   'P 1'
#
loop_
_entity.id
_entity.type
_entity.pdbx_description
1 polymer ?
#
loop_
_entity_poly.entity_id
_entity_poly.type
_entity_poly.pdbx_seq_one_letter_code
_entity_poly.pdbx_strand_id
1 'polypeptide(L)'
;MLHVEASTTVKAPRQTVLDVYADYASWPRLFPTIDGVRLLGRQGPKLVLEVDHVEGKVINELVVRPPDQLELWEEKRRYDAWFLNRFESVPDGTRFTVRGEIHLKGWARLLQPFLRGYVHRLMQRLQLQPVKAEAEARARAGRRGDHARPGG
;
A
#
# COMPACT_ATOMS: atom_id res chain seq x y z
N MET A 1 -16.22 -3.03 -14.24
CA MET A 1 -15.17 -3.08 -13.18
C MET A 1 -13.81 -2.93 -13.82
N LEU A 2 -12.98 -2.07 -13.30
CA LEU A 2 -11.63 -1.84 -13.79
C LEU A 2 -10.64 -2.71 -13.01
N HIS A 3 -9.91 -3.59 -13.70
CA HIS A 3 -8.84 -4.40 -13.12
C HIS A 3 -7.48 -3.80 -13.50
N VAL A 4 -6.65 -3.58 -12.51
CA VAL A 4 -5.29 -3.06 -12.69
C VAL A 4 -4.31 -3.89 -11.86
N GLU A 5 -3.09 -4.02 -12.35
CA GLU A 5 -2.02 -4.69 -11.63
C GLU A 5 -0.71 -3.92 -11.87
N ALA A 6 0.07 -3.76 -10.83
CA ALA A 6 1.38 -3.15 -10.89
C ALA A 6 2.33 -3.88 -9.95
N SER A 7 3.61 -3.90 -10.30
CA SER A 7 4.62 -4.66 -9.57
C SER A 7 5.95 -3.91 -9.57
N THR A 8 6.73 -4.09 -8.52
CA THR A 8 8.10 -3.58 -8.40
C THR A 8 8.94 -4.54 -7.58
N THR A 9 10.25 -4.51 -7.76
CA THR A 9 11.20 -5.23 -6.91
C THR A 9 11.75 -4.29 -5.85
N VAL A 10 11.69 -4.72 -4.59
CA VAL A 10 12.13 -3.96 -3.41
C VAL A 10 13.36 -4.64 -2.83
N LYS A 11 14.44 -3.90 -2.66
CA LYS A 11 15.70 -4.40 -2.07
C LYS A 11 15.60 -4.41 -0.53
N ALA A 12 14.68 -5.19 -0.02
CA ALA A 12 14.41 -5.38 1.41
C ALA A 12 13.76 -6.74 1.64
N PRO A 13 13.88 -7.32 2.85
CA PRO A 13 13.19 -8.55 3.21
C PRO A 13 11.67 -8.36 3.14
N ARG A 14 10.96 -9.42 2.81
CA ARG A 14 9.49 -9.44 2.69
C ARG A 14 8.78 -8.89 3.93
N GLN A 15 9.23 -9.29 5.12
CA GLN A 15 8.65 -8.80 6.38
C GLN A 15 8.80 -7.28 6.52
N THR A 16 9.93 -6.71 6.11
CA THR A 16 10.14 -5.26 6.15
C THR A 16 9.14 -4.53 5.25
N VAL A 17 8.90 -5.04 4.03
CA VAL A 17 7.95 -4.43 3.10
C VAL A 17 6.52 -4.50 3.63
N LEU A 18 6.13 -5.66 4.17
CA LEU A 18 4.82 -5.83 4.81
C LEU A 18 4.64 -4.88 5.99
N ASP A 19 5.63 -4.78 6.88
CA ASP A 19 5.59 -3.93 8.07
C ASP A 19 5.44 -2.45 7.70
N VAL A 20 6.15 -1.99 6.68
CA VAL A 20 6.04 -0.61 6.18
C VAL A 20 4.61 -0.31 5.75
N TYR A 21 4.00 -1.19 4.97
CA TYR A 21 2.63 -0.95 4.49
C TYR A 21 1.58 -1.13 5.59
N ALA A 22 1.76 -2.07 6.49
CA ALA A 22 0.83 -2.35 7.59
C ALA A 22 0.85 -1.28 8.68
N ASP A 23 1.90 -0.48 8.78
CA ASP A 23 2.01 0.62 9.74
C ASP A 23 1.20 1.84 9.28
N TYR A 24 -0.13 1.75 9.45
CA TYR A 24 -1.05 2.80 9.01
C TYR A 24 -0.82 4.15 9.71
N ALA A 25 -0.26 4.17 10.92
CA ALA A 25 0.08 5.41 11.61
C ALA A 25 1.13 6.25 10.85
N SER A 26 1.97 5.61 10.05
CA SER A 26 2.99 6.26 9.22
C SER A 26 2.51 6.65 7.83
N TRP A 27 1.29 6.29 7.42
CA TRP A 27 0.78 6.59 6.08
C TRP A 27 0.79 8.08 5.72
N PRO A 28 0.50 9.03 6.62
CA PRO A 28 0.60 10.47 6.28
C PRO A 28 2.00 10.91 5.87
N ARG A 29 3.02 10.31 6.46
CA ARG A 29 4.41 10.56 6.09
C ARG A 29 4.82 9.82 4.80
N LEU A 30 4.22 8.67 4.56
CA LEU A 30 4.59 7.76 3.48
C LEU A 30 3.89 8.11 2.17
N PHE A 31 2.58 8.35 2.21
CA PHE A 31 1.75 8.58 1.03
C PHE A 31 1.38 10.06 0.88
N PRO A 32 1.74 10.70 -0.25
CA PRO A 32 1.55 12.14 -0.42
C PRO A 32 0.08 12.58 -0.50
N THR A 33 -0.85 11.64 -0.72
CA THR A 33 -2.28 11.93 -0.80
C THR A 33 -3.01 11.77 0.54
N ILE A 34 -2.31 11.35 1.59
CA ILE A 34 -2.88 11.10 2.92
C ILE A 34 -2.37 12.12 3.92
N ASP A 35 -3.28 12.85 4.55
CA ASP A 35 -2.97 13.86 5.57
C ASP A 35 -3.07 13.34 7.00
N GLY A 36 -3.91 12.32 7.22
CA GLY A 36 -4.09 11.72 8.54
C GLY A 36 -4.79 10.37 8.47
N VAL A 37 -4.61 9.55 9.51
CA VAL A 37 -5.26 8.24 9.66
C VAL A 37 -5.68 8.07 11.10
N ARG A 38 -6.93 7.63 11.30
CA ARG A 38 -7.48 7.33 12.61
C ARG A 38 -8.11 5.95 12.64
N LEU A 39 -7.74 5.13 13.61
CA LEU A 39 -8.39 3.84 13.85
C LEU A 39 -9.79 4.06 14.44
N LEU A 40 -10.82 3.61 13.74
CA LEU A 40 -12.21 3.66 14.21
C LEU A 40 -12.59 2.41 15.01
N GLY A 41 -12.05 1.25 14.65
CA GLY A 41 -12.38 0.00 15.32
C GLY A 41 -11.70 -1.22 14.70
N ARG A 42 -11.95 -2.36 15.33
CA ARG A 42 -11.46 -3.67 14.91
C ARG A 42 -12.61 -4.64 14.80
N GLN A 43 -12.62 -5.45 13.74
CA GLN A 43 -13.57 -6.53 13.49
C GLN A 43 -12.78 -7.80 13.13
N GLY A 44 -12.40 -8.59 14.13
CA GLY A 44 -11.46 -9.71 13.95
C GLY A 44 -10.12 -9.22 13.40
N PRO A 45 -9.64 -9.78 12.27
CA PRO A 45 -8.37 -9.34 11.63
C PRO A 45 -8.50 -8.00 10.89
N LYS A 46 -9.72 -7.47 10.73
CA LYS A 46 -9.99 -6.25 9.98
C LYS A 46 -9.85 -5.02 10.86
N LEU A 47 -9.06 -4.04 10.42
CA LEU A 47 -8.99 -2.69 10.97
C LEU A 47 -9.86 -1.76 10.13
N VAL A 48 -10.71 -0.98 10.78
CA VAL A 48 -11.51 0.06 10.14
C VAL A 48 -10.84 1.40 10.41
N LEU A 49 -10.41 2.08 9.34
CA LEU A 49 -9.64 3.31 9.39
C LEU A 49 -10.42 4.46 8.76
N GLU A 50 -10.40 5.62 9.40
CA GLU A 50 -10.77 6.87 8.75
C GLU A 50 -9.49 7.53 8.23
N VAL A 51 -9.43 7.75 6.93
CA VAL A 51 -8.28 8.32 6.26
C VAL A 51 -8.63 9.71 5.75
N ASP A 52 -7.87 10.72 6.19
CA ASP A 52 -7.95 12.06 5.63
C ASP A 52 -7.16 12.09 4.32
N HIS A 53 -7.87 11.98 3.23
CA HIS A 53 -7.33 12.03 1.90
C HIS A 53 -7.46 13.43 1.33
N VAL A 54 -6.59 13.82 0.38
CA VAL A 54 -6.66 15.14 -0.30
C VAL A 54 -8.02 15.41 -0.95
N GLU A 55 -8.78 14.37 -1.26
CA GLU A 55 -10.15 14.46 -1.81
C GLU A 55 -11.24 14.42 -0.74
N GLY A 56 -10.88 14.40 0.55
CA GLY A 56 -11.81 14.32 1.67
C GLY A 56 -11.60 13.08 2.54
N LYS A 57 -12.44 12.93 3.57
CA LYS A 57 -12.39 11.76 4.46
C LYS A 57 -12.95 10.53 3.78
N VAL A 58 -12.23 9.41 3.90
CA VAL A 58 -12.64 8.12 3.34
C VAL A 58 -12.49 7.02 4.39
N ILE A 59 -13.32 6.00 4.28
CA ILE A 59 -13.22 4.81 5.12
C ILE A 59 -12.41 3.77 4.39
N ASN A 60 -11.37 3.27 5.05
CA ASN A 60 -10.55 2.17 4.59
C ASN A 60 -10.69 0.99 5.54
N GLU A 61 -10.77 -0.21 4.99
CA GLU A 61 -10.67 -1.45 5.75
C GLU A 61 -9.36 -2.14 5.40
N LEU A 62 -8.55 -2.43 6.41
CA LEU A 62 -7.23 -3.03 6.27
C LEU A 62 -7.22 -4.41 6.91
N VAL A 63 -6.80 -5.41 6.14
CA VAL A 63 -6.57 -6.77 6.64
C VAL A 63 -5.14 -7.18 6.31
N VAL A 64 -4.34 -7.40 7.35
CA VAL A 64 -2.97 -7.92 7.20
C VAL A 64 -3.00 -9.43 7.35
N ARG A 65 -2.48 -10.14 6.36
CA ARG A 65 -2.36 -11.61 6.35
C ARG A 65 -0.87 -11.99 6.22
N PRO A 66 -0.14 -12.03 7.34
CA PRO A 66 1.25 -12.46 7.30
C PRO A 66 1.37 -13.89 6.73
N PRO A 67 2.46 -14.22 6.06
CA PRO A 67 3.69 -13.42 5.89
C PRO A 67 3.70 -12.57 4.62
N ASP A 68 2.73 -12.67 3.74
CA ASP A 68 2.87 -12.28 2.34
C ASP A 68 1.71 -11.49 1.72
N GLN A 69 0.66 -11.16 2.49
CA GLN A 69 -0.50 -10.48 1.94
C GLN A 69 -1.01 -9.35 2.83
N LEU A 70 -1.57 -8.33 2.18
CA LEU A 70 -2.32 -7.25 2.79
C LEU A 70 -3.46 -6.87 1.87
N GLU A 71 -4.67 -6.81 2.40
CA GLU A 71 -5.85 -6.38 1.65
C GLU A 71 -6.30 -5.01 2.14
N LEU A 72 -6.67 -4.16 1.22
CA LEU A 72 -7.17 -2.82 1.48
C LEU A 72 -8.46 -2.58 0.71
N TRP A 73 -9.50 -2.17 1.42
CA TRP A 73 -10.78 -1.75 0.86
C TRP A 73 -10.93 -0.27 1.05
N GLU A 74 -11.32 0.43 -0.01
CA GLU A 74 -11.56 1.88 0.00
C GLU A 74 -12.96 2.16 -0.50
N GLU A 75 -13.71 2.95 0.25
CA GLU A 75 -14.97 3.49 -0.21
C GLU A 75 -14.81 5.00 -0.42
N LYS A 76 -14.94 5.43 -1.67
CA LYS A 76 -14.85 6.84 -2.08
C LYS A 76 -16.10 7.29 -2.83
N ARG A 77 -16.27 8.58 -2.94
CA ARG A 77 -17.43 9.17 -3.60
C ARG A 77 -17.62 8.72 -5.06
N ARG A 78 -16.50 8.60 -5.80
CA ARG A 78 -16.50 8.28 -7.23
C ARG A 78 -16.23 6.83 -7.56
N TYR A 79 -15.73 6.07 -6.60
CA TYR A 79 -15.42 4.65 -6.79
C TYR A 79 -15.30 3.93 -5.46
N ASP A 80 -15.48 2.62 -5.53
CA ASP A 80 -15.04 1.68 -4.50
C ASP A 80 -13.89 0.87 -5.06
N ALA A 81 -12.91 0.55 -4.25
CA ALA A 81 -11.77 -0.21 -4.67
C ALA A 81 -11.38 -1.27 -3.64
N TRP A 82 -10.90 -2.39 -4.15
CA TRP A 82 -10.23 -3.42 -3.38
C TRP A 82 -8.83 -3.61 -3.94
N PHE A 83 -7.84 -3.62 -3.06
CA PHE A 83 -6.45 -3.84 -3.41
C PHE A 83 -5.91 -5.05 -2.67
N LEU A 84 -5.40 -6.01 -3.42
CA LEU A 84 -4.62 -7.12 -2.89
C LEU A 84 -3.14 -6.82 -3.12
N ASN A 85 -2.42 -6.67 -2.00
CA ASN A 85 -0.98 -6.47 -1.99
C ASN A 85 -0.31 -7.82 -1.67
N ARG A 86 0.63 -8.24 -2.50
CA ARG A 86 1.41 -9.45 -2.32
C ARG A 86 2.89 -9.14 -2.21
N PHE A 87 3.55 -9.84 -1.29
CA PHE A 87 4.97 -9.70 -1.00
C PHE A 87 5.65 -11.05 -1.16
N GLU A 88 6.32 -11.26 -2.28
CA GLU A 88 6.97 -12.52 -2.62
C GLU A 88 8.48 -12.38 -2.48
N SER A 89 9.11 -13.30 -1.72
CA SER A 89 10.58 -13.33 -1.61
C SER A 89 11.19 -13.73 -2.95
N VAL A 90 12.14 -12.93 -3.42
CA VAL A 90 12.93 -13.18 -4.63
C VAL A 90 14.42 -13.07 -4.29
N PRO A 91 15.35 -13.55 -5.15
CA PRO A 91 16.79 -13.55 -4.83
C PRO A 91 17.34 -12.18 -4.41
N ASP A 92 16.85 -11.09 -5.02
CA ASP A 92 17.36 -9.74 -4.76
C ASP A 92 16.54 -8.95 -3.71
N GLY A 93 15.56 -9.59 -3.08
CA GLY A 93 14.71 -8.95 -2.08
C GLY A 93 13.27 -9.42 -2.12
N THR A 94 12.35 -8.53 -2.46
CA THR A 94 10.91 -8.79 -2.48
C THR A 94 10.29 -8.28 -3.77
N ARG A 95 9.47 -9.12 -4.42
CA ARG A 95 8.53 -8.67 -5.44
C ARG A 95 7.26 -8.19 -4.74
N PHE A 96 6.98 -6.91 -4.87
CA PHE A 96 5.77 -6.27 -4.37
C PHE A 96 4.79 -6.06 -5.52
N THR A 97 3.64 -6.74 -5.46
CA THR A 97 2.58 -6.67 -6.48
C THR A 97 1.30 -6.14 -5.86
N VAL A 98 0.67 -5.19 -6.51
CA VAL A 98 -0.66 -4.68 -6.16
C VAL A 98 -1.63 -5.02 -7.28
N ARG A 99 -2.66 -5.77 -6.96
CA ARG A 99 -3.81 -6.02 -7.84
C ARG A 99 -4.98 -5.19 -7.33
N GLY A 100 -5.55 -4.35 -8.19
CA GLY A 100 -6.70 -3.51 -7.87
C GLY A 100 -7.94 -3.91 -8.67
N GLU A 101 -9.07 -3.94 -7.98
CA GLU A 101 -10.41 -4.03 -8.58
C GLU A 101 -11.14 -2.74 -8.19
N ILE A 102 -11.47 -1.92 -9.21
CA ILE A 102 -12.05 -0.60 -9.01
C ILE A 102 -13.42 -0.55 -9.64
N HIS A 103 -14.41 -0.27 -8.84
CA HIS A 103 -15.79 -0.10 -9.26
C HIS A 103 -16.14 1.39 -9.34
N LEU A 104 -16.21 1.91 -10.56
CA LEU A 104 -16.53 3.32 -10.81
C LEU A 104 -18.02 3.58 -10.61
N LYS A 105 -18.35 4.72 -10.01
CA LYS A 105 -19.72 5.17 -9.72
C LYS A 105 -20.16 6.28 -10.65
N GLY A 106 -21.45 6.31 -10.96
CA GLY A 106 -22.05 7.39 -11.74
C GLY A 106 -21.44 7.57 -13.14
N TRP A 107 -21.23 8.81 -13.56
CA TRP A 107 -20.69 9.15 -14.87
C TRP A 107 -19.22 8.70 -15.07
N ALA A 108 -18.47 8.48 -13.98
CA ALA A 108 -17.10 8.00 -14.07
C ALA A 108 -16.98 6.64 -14.76
N ARG A 109 -18.06 5.84 -14.77
CA ARG A 109 -18.13 4.55 -15.50
C ARG A 109 -17.87 4.69 -16.99
N LEU A 110 -18.26 5.84 -17.58
CA LEU A 110 -18.05 6.12 -19.00
C LEU A 110 -16.59 6.33 -19.37
N LEU A 111 -15.74 6.67 -18.39
CA LEU A 111 -14.31 6.90 -18.58
C LEU A 111 -13.47 5.62 -18.44
N GLN A 112 -14.07 4.51 -18.04
CA GLN A 112 -13.38 3.26 -17.74
C GLN A 112 -12.40 2.81 -18.84
N PRO A 113 -12.73 2.84 -20.15
CA PRO A 113 -11.82 2.41 -21.20
C PRO A 113 -10.50 3.20 -21.26
N PHE A 114 -10.53 4.44 -20.79
CA PHE A 114 -9.39 5.38 -20.86
C PHE A 114 -8.56 5.43 -19.56
N LEU A 115 -9.10 4.90 -18.45
CA LEU A 115 -8.51 5.06 -17.12
C LEU A 115 -7.45 4.01 -16.76
N ARG A 116 -7.43 2.86 -17.43
CA ARG A 116 -6.56 1.76 -17.04
C ARG A 116 -5.07 2.14 -16.96
N GLY A 117 -4.55 2.76 -18.01
CA GLY A 117 -3.16 3.21 -18.06
C GLY A 117 -2.86 4.33 -17.07
N TYR A 118 -3.82 5.23 -16.86
CA TYR A 118 -3.71 6.31 -15.90
C TYR A 118 -3.65 5.77 -14.46
N VAL A 119 -4.57 4.87 -14.10
CA VAL A 119 -4.63 4.25 -12.77
C VAL A 119 -3.37 3.42 -12.51
N HIS A 120 -2.89 2.67 -13.50
CA HIS A 120 -1.63 1.93 -13.38
C HIS A 120 -0.46 2.84 -13.00
N ARG A 121 -0.30 3.99 -13.68
CA ARG A 121 0.75 4.97 -13.36
C ARG A 121 0.58 5.58 -11.95
N LEU A 122 -0.67 5.84 -11.55
CA LEU A 122 -0.95 6.32 -10.19
C LEU A 122 -0.58 5.28 -9.13
N MET A 123 -0.91 4.01 -9.33
CA MET A 123 -0.53 2.93 -8.42
C MET A 123 0.99 2.84 -8.27
N GLN A 124 1.74 2.89 -9.37
CA GLN A 124 3.20 2.89 -9.34
C GLN A 124 3.74 4.07 -8.51
N ARG A 125 3.28 5.27 -8.80
CA ARG A 125 3.82 6.48 -8.18
C ARG A 125 3.36 6.71 -6.75
N LEU A 126 2.08 6.42 -6.45
CA LEU A 126 1.46 6.79 -5.17
C LEU A 126 1.40 5.66 -4.15
N GLN A 127 1.53 4.41 -4.58
CA GLN A 127 1.49 3.25 -3.68
C GLN A 127 2.82 2.49 -3.66
N LEU A 128 3.27 1.97 -4.79
CA LEU A 128 4.45 1.10 -4.84
C LEU A 128 5.74 1.84 -4.51
N GLN A 129 6.00 2.97 -5.13
CA GLN A 129 7.27 3.70 -4.95
C GLN A 129 7.48 4.23 -3.52
N PRO A 130 6.48 4.80 -2.82
CA PRO A 130 6.66 5.20 -1.43
C PRO A 130 7.00 4.03 -0.49
N VAL A 131 6.31 2.90 -0.63
CA VAL A 131 6.57 1.69 0.16
C VAL A 131 7.96 1.14 -0.14
N LYS A 132 8.33 1.06 -1.42
CA LYS A 132 9.68 0.64 -1.84
C LYS A 132 10.78 1.52 -1.23
N ALA A 133 10.66 2.82 -1.35
CA ALA A 133 11.65 3.76 -0.84
C ALA A 133 11.86 3.62 0.68
N GLU A 134 10.79 3.55 1.44
CA GLU A 134 10.84 3.40 2.90
C GLU A 134 11.38 2.03 3.32
N ALA A 135 10.93 0.94 2.70
CA ALA A 135 11.40 -0.40 3.01
C ALA A 135 12.90 -0.55 2.72
N GLU A 136 13.38 -0.03 1.60
CA GLU A 136 14.79 -0.03 1.25
C GLU A 136 15.62 0.83 2.20
N ALA A 137 15.10 1.98 2.64
CA ALA A 137 15.77 2.82 3.65
C ALA A 137 15.91 2.10 5.00
N ARG A 138 14.86 1.43 5.46
CA ARG A 138 14.89 0.62 6.70
C ARG A 138 15.89 -0.54 6.59
N ALA A 139 15.93 -1.23 5.46
CA ALA A 139 16.87 -2.32 5.24
C ALA A 139 18.33 -1.85 5.26
N ARG A 140 18.62 -0.68 4.67
CA ARG A 140 19.98 -0.07 4.73
C ARG A 140 20.37 0.34 6.15
N ALA A 141 19.46 0.93 6.90
CA ALA A 141 19.67 1.33 8.28
C ALA A 141 19.95 0.13 9.18
N GLY A 142 19.23 -0.99 9.02
CA GLY A 142 19.46 -2.25 9.73
C GLY A 142 20.85 -2.81 9.46
N ARG A 143 21.30 -2.83 8.21
CA ARG A 143 22.67 -3.28 7.85
C ARG A 143 23.78 -2.39 8.44
N ARG A 144 23.58 -1.08 8.51
CA ARG A 144 24.52 -0.14 9.14
C ARG A 144 24.62 -0.37 10.65
N GLY A 145 23.50 -0.65 11.30
CA GLY A 145 23.45 -0.94 12.73
C GLY A 145 24.22 -2.22 13.11
N ASP A 146 24.16 -3.25 12.28
CA ASP A 146 24.89 -4.52 12.49
C ASP A 146 26.41 -4.36 12.33
N HIS A 147 26.86 -3.46 11.47
CA HIS A 147 28.30 -3.17 11.32
C HIS A 147 28.83 -2.24 12.40
N ALA A 148 28.00 -1.53 13.11
CA ALA A 148 28.40 -0.60 14.17
C ALA A 148 28.49 -1.25 15.58
N ARG A 149 28.13 -2.54 15.74
CA ARG A 149 28.39 -3.29 16.99
C ARG A 149 29.84 -3.76 17.01
N PRO A 150 30.71 -3.18 17.85
CA PRO A 150 32.03 -3.77 18.10
C PRO A 150 31.79 -5.13 18.75
N GLY A 151 32.37 -6.15 18.18
CA GLY A 151 32.39 -7.48 18.78
C GLY A 151 32.92 -7.36 20.22
N GLY A 152 32.07 -7.71 21.16
CA GLY A 152 32.52 -7.91 22.55
C GLY A 152 33.22 -9.24 22.68
#